data_59dea10dfd523d727f3c2f383e925ef7
#
_entry.id   59dea10dfd523d727f3c2f383e925ef7
#
_cell.length_a   1.000
_cell.length_b   1.000
_cell.length_c   1.000
_cell.angle_alpha   90.00
_cell.angle_beta   90.00
_cell.angle_gamma   90.00
#
_symmetry.space_group_name_H-M   'P 1'
#
loop_
_entity.id
_entity.type
_entity.pdbx_description
1 polymer ?
#
loop_
_entity_poly.entity_id
_entity_poly.type
_entity_poly.pdbx_seq_one_letter_code
_entity_poly.pdbx_strand_id
1 'polypeptide(L)'
;EIRVLRQEWRAGRIDDKAYEAGIQAQIKDAIERQEAIGLDVLVHGEAERNDMVEYFGELLDGFAITRFGWVQSYGSRCVKPPVITTDIDRPTPMTLEWTKFAQSLTDKPVKGMLTGPVTMLMWSFPRDDISREQQARQLALAIRDEVVDLEAAGIKIIQIDEAAFREGLPLRQAQWQGYLNWATEAFRLCASGVRDETQIHTHMCYSEFNDVIESIAAMDADVITIETSRSDMELLEAFERFDYPNDIGPGVYDIHSPRVPDSREMVNLLRKAAQRI
;
A
#
# COMPACT_ATOMS: atom_id res chain seq x y z
N GLU A 1 -19.32 3.75 -10.85
CA GLU A 1 -20.32 3.36 -9.84
C GLU A 1 -19.87 3.76 -8.43
N ILE A 2 -18.68 3.33 -7.94
CA ILE A 2 -18.16 3.64 -6.59
C ILE A 2 -18.09 5.14 -6.32
N ARG A 3 -17.62 5.96 -7.28
CA ARG A 3 -17.55 7.42 -7.11
C ARG A 3 -18.92 8.06 -6.90
N VAL A 4 -19.93 7.59 -7.63
CA VAL A 4 -21.31 8.07 -7.49
C VAL A 4 -21.85 7.66 -6.11
N LEU A 5 -21.67 6.40 -5.73
CA LEU A 5 -22.10 5.88 -4.42
C LEU A 5 -21.54 6.73 -3.27
N ARG A 6 -20.23 7.02 -3.29
CA ARG A 6 -19.57 7.88 -2.29
C ARG A 6 -20.09 9.32 -2.31
N GLN A 7 -20.36 9.87 -3.50
CA GLN A 7 -20.91 11.20 -3.64
C GLN A 7 -22.33 11.29 -3.07
N GLU A 8 -23.18 10.29 -3.32
CA GLU A 8 -24.55 10.23 -2.79
C GLU A 8 -24.55 10.13 -1.26
N TRP A 9 -23.67 9.31 -0.71
CA TRP A 9 -23.48 9.17 0.74
C TRP A 9 -22.98 10.48 1.38
N ARG A 10 -21.91 11.07 0.86
CA ARG A 10 -21.36 12.34 1.36
C ARG A 10 -22.37 13.51 1.27
N ALA A 11 -23.28 13.44 0.33
CA ALA A 11 -24.36 14.42 0.17
C ALA A 11 -25.60 14.11 1.06
N GLY A 12 -25.57 13.05 1.85
CA GLY A 12 -26.69 12.62 2.71
C GLY A 12 -27.91 12.11 1.93
N ARG A 13 -27.77 11.73 0.65
CA ARG A 13 -28.86 11.19 -0.17
C ARG A 13 -29.07 9.69 0.04
N ILE A 14 -28.07 8.99 0.53
CA ILE A 14 -28.16 7.61 1.03
C ILE A 14 -27.58 7.56 2.44
N ASP A 15 -28.06 6.63 3.25
CA ASP A 15 -27.58 6.38 4.60
C ASP A 15 -26.32 5.49 4.60
N ASP A 16 -25.70 5.34 5.78
CA ASP A 16 -24.51 4.52 5.98
C ASP A 16 -24.74 3.07 5.56
N LYS A 17 -25.92 2.52 5.87
CA LYS A 17 -26.26 1.12 5.56
C LYS A 17 -26.36 0.89 4.05
N ALA A 18 -26.95 1.82 3.30
CA ALA A 18 -27.01 1.74 1.85
C ALA A 18 -25.63 1.92 1.20
N TYR A 19 -24.79 2.80 1.77
CA TYR A 19 -23.41 2.96 1.34
C TYR A 19 -22.60 1.69 1.57
N GLU A 20 -22.66 1.13 2.77
CA GLU A 20 -21.97 -0.12 3.13
C GLU A 20 -22.38 -1.28 2.20
N ALA A 21 -23.68 -1.48 1.99
CA ALA A 21 -24.19 -2.50 1.07
C ALA A 21 -23.66 -2.31 -0.37
N GLY A 22 -23.56 -1.07 -0.82
CA GLY A 22 -22.99 -0.73 -2.12
C GLY A 22 -21.50 -1.07 -2.23
N ILE A 23 -20.72 -0.80 -1.19
CA ILE A 23 -19.28 -1.17 -1.14
C ILE A 23 -19.13 -2.70 -1.09
N GLN A 24 -19.92 -3.39 -0.27
CA GLN A 24 -19.91 -4.85 -0.20
C GLN A 24 -20.23 -5.50 -1.56
N ALA A 25 -21.15 -4.94 -2.34
CA ALA A 25 -21.44 -5.43 -3.68
C ALA A 25 -20.24 -5.30 -4.63
N GLN A 26 -19.45 -4.23 -4.52
CA GLN A 26 -18.23 -4.04 -5.31
C GLN A 26 -17.12 -5.01 -4.88
N ILE A 27 -16.97 -5.23 -3.57
CA ILE A 27 -16.02 -6.22 -3.03
C ILE A 27 -16.39 -7.62 -3.54
N LYS A 28 -17.66 -7.97 -3.50
CA LYS A 28 -18.14 -9.25 -4.01
C LYS A 28 -17.83 -9.44 -5.51
N ASP A 29 -18.11 -8.46 -6.35
CA ASP A 29 -17.79 -8.50 -7.78
C ASP A 29 -16.27 -8.68 -8.00
N ALA A 30 -15.44 -7.99 -7.20
CA ALA A 30 -13.98 -8.12 -7.27
C ALA A 30 -13.50 -9.54 -6.90
N ILE A 31 -14.02 -10.14 -5.84
CA ILE A 31 -13.67 -11.50 -5.42
C ILE A 31 -14.12 -12.53 -6.47
N GLU A 32 -15.38 -12.45 -6.93
CA GLU A 32 -15.92 -13.39 -7.94
C GLU A 32 -15.11 -13.35 -9.24
N ARG A 33 -14.68 -12.18 -9.70
CA ARG A 33 -13.83 -12.05 -10.91
C ARG A 33 -12.46 -12.65 -10.72
N GLN A 34 -11.82 -12.41 -9.59
CA GLN A 34 -10.50 -12.97 -9.28
C GLN A 34 -10.55 -14.49 -9.18
N GLU A 35 -11.59 -15.06 -8.58
CA GLU A 35 -11.80 -16.51 -8.56
C GLU A 35 -12.00 -17.07 -9.96
N ALA A 36 -12.83 -16.42 -10.79
CA ALA A 36 -13.12 -16.87 -12.15
C ALA A 36 -11.90 -16.91 -13.06
N ILE A 37 -10.92 -16.02 -12.86
CA ILE A 37 -9.64 -16.05 -13.59
C ILE A 37 -8.57 -16.94 -12.95
N GLY A 38 -8.86 -17.53 -11.78
CA GLY A 38 -8.02 -18.55 -11.14
C GLY A 38 -6.85 -18.00 -10.32
N LEU A 39 -6.95 -16.77 -9.75
CA LEU A 39 -5.93 -16.29 -8.82
C LEU A 39 -5.90 -17.12 -7.53
N ASP A 40 -4.72 -17.28 -6.95
CA ASP A 40 -4.50 -18.07 -5.72
C ASP A 40 -4.65 -17.22 -4.45
N VAL A 41 -4.28 -15.94 -4.51
CA VAL A 41 -4.44 -14.94 -3.45
C VAL A 41 -5.29 -13.80 -3.98
N LEU A 42 -6.34 -13.44 -3.26
CA LEU A 42 -7.30 -12.43 -3.69
C LEU A 42 -7.14 -11.14 -2.88
N VAL A 43 -7.70 -10.05 -3.42
CA VAL A 43 -7.78 -8.75 -2.74
C VAL A 43 -9.21 -8.24 -2.77
N HIS A 44 -9.63 -7.45 -1.78
CA HIS A 44 -10.99 -6.92 -1.72
C HIS A 44 -11.28 -5.79 -2.74
N GLY A 45 -10.24 -5.26 -3.41
CA GLY A 45 -10.38 -4.27 -4.47
C GLY A 45 -10.48 -2.82 -4.00
N GLU A 46 -10.42 -2.56 -2.70
CA GLU A 46 -10.33 -1.22 -2.08
C GLU A 46 -11.46 -0.25 -2.49
N ALA A 47 -12.68 -0.77 -2.69
CA ALA A 47 -13.83 0.02 -3.13
C ALA A 47 -14.20 1.14 -2.13
N GLU A 48 -13.92 0.95 -0.85
CA GLU A 48 -14.15 1.92 0.23
C GLU A 48 -13.20 3.11 0.18
N ARG A 49 -12.04 3.00 -0.47
CA ARG A 49 -10.98 4.02 -0.47
C ARG A 49 -11.13 4.99 -1.63
N ASN A 50 -10.94 6.27 -1.37
CA ASN A 50 -10.81 7.30 -2.39
C ASN A 50 -9.35 7.54 -2.78
N ASP A 51 -8.46 7.44 -1.80
CA ASP A 51 -7.01 7.56 -1.92
C ASP A 51 -6.35 6.75 -0.80
N MET A 52 -5.15 6.21 -1.05
CA MET A 52 -4.47 5.34 -0.11
C MET A 52 -3.92 6.06 1.14
N VAL A 53 -3.85 7.39 1.14
CA VAL A 53 -3.38 8.19 2.29
C VAL A 53 -4.54 8.94 2.92
N GLU A 54 -5.42 9.59 2.13
CA GLU A 54 -6.60 10.28 2.64
C GLU A 54 -7.49 9.31 3.44
N TYR A 55 -7.72 8.08 2.95
CA TYR A 55 -8.55 7.08 3.63
C TYR A 55 -8.07 6.78 5.04
N PHE A 56 -6.78 6.47 5.21
CA PHE A 56 -6.22 6.18 6.52
C PHE A 56 -6.15 7.43 7.41
N GLY A 57 -5.83 8.60 6.82
CA GLY A 57 -5.83 9.86 7.55
C GLY A 57 -7.22 10.29 8.06
N GLU A 58 -8.32 9.87 7.40
CA GLU A 58 -9.69 10.08 7.88
C GLU A 58 -10.03 9.19 9.09
N LEU A 59 -9.31 8.09 9.30
CA LEU A 59 -9.58 7.08 10.35
C LEU A 59 -8.61 7.12 11.54
N LEU A 60 -7.47 7.81 11.38
CA LEU A 60 -6.48 7.98 12.43
C LEU A 60 -6.70 9.29 13.18
N ASP A 61 -6.55 9.26 14.48
CA ASP A 61 -6.44 10.48 15.28
C ASP A 61 -5.12 11.19 14.96
N GLY A 62 -5.10 12.50 15.13
CA GLY A 62 -3.93 13.33 14.84
C GLY A 62 -3.89 13.90 13.43
N PHE A 63 -4.82 13.54 12.57
CA PHE A 63 -4.94 14.03 11.21
C PHE A 63 -6.11 15.01 11.01
N ALA A 64 -5.93 15.95 10.11
CA ALA A 64 -6.98 16.82 9.60
C ALA A 64 -7.03 16.73 8.07
N ILE A 65 -8.23 16.57 7.52
CA ILE A 65 -8.47 16.56 6.07
C ILE A 65 -9.12 17.86 5.65
N THR A 66 -8.51 18.56 4.70
CA THR A 66 -9.05 19.81 4.19
C THR A 66 -10.25 19.59 3.28
N ARG A 67 -11.18 20.53 3.25
CA ARG A 67 -12.34 20.46 2.36
C ARG A 67 -11.97 20.67 0.89
N PHE A 68 -11.05 21.59 0.61
CA PHE A 68 -10.73 22.06 -0.74
C PHE A 68 -9.23 22.06 -1.06
N GLY A 69 -8.39 21.49 -0.20
CA GLY A 69 -6.93 21.45 -0.37
C GLY A 69 -6.48 20.42 -1.40
N TRP A 70 -7.03 20.49 -2.61
CA TRP A 70 -6.66 19.60 -3.70
C TRP A 70 -5.26 19.87 -4.20
N VAL A 71 -4.47 18.84 -4.33
CA VAL A 71 -3.11 18.85 -4.89
C VAL A 71 -3.08 17.89 -6.07
N GLN A 72 -2.47 18.31 -7.17
CA GLN A 72 -2.25 17.43 -8.32
C GLN A 72 -1.25 16.34 -7.93
N SER A 73 -1.63 15.10 -8.19
CA SER A 73 -0.79 13.93 -8.03
C SER A 73 -0.25 13.48 -9.39
N TYR A 74 -0.54 12.26 -9.84
CA TYR A 74 -0.08 11.75 -11.11
C TYR A 74 -1.07 12.05 -12.24
N GLY A 75 -0.58 12.60 -13.35
CA GLY A 75 -1.43 12.96 -14.50
C GLY A 75 -2.50 13.98 -14.14
N SER A 76 -3.76 13.66 -14.39
CA SER A 76 -4.93 14.49 -14.05
C SER A 76 -5.55 14.17 -12.70
N ARG A 77 -4.98 13.22 -11.94
CA ARG A 77 -5.47 12.84 -10.62
C ARG A 77 -5.15 13.95 -9.60
N CYS A 78 -6.14 14.32 -8.80
CA CYS A 78 -5.98 15.19 -7.66
C CYS A 78 -6.29 14.41 -6.37
N VAL A 79 -5.54 14.70 -5.33
CA VAL A 79 -5.68 14.16 -3.97
C VAL A 79 -5.79 15.29 -2.97
N LYS A 80 -6.25 14.99 -1.75
CA LYS A 80 -6.21 15.90 -0.61
C LYS A 80 -5.22 15.34 0.42
N PRO A 81 -3.95 15.77 0.40
CA PRO A 81 -3.00 15.33 1.40
C PRO A 81 -3.50 15.66 2.81
N PRO A 82 -3.49 14.70 3.73
CA PRO A 82 -3.80 14.96 5.13
C PRO A 82 -2.80 15.91 5.76
N VAL A 83 -3.20 16.56 6.85
CA VAL A 83 -2.33 17.41 7.68
C VAL A 83 -2.19 16.76 9.05
N ILE A 84 -0.97 16.47 9.46
CA ILE A 84 -0.69 15.93 10.80
C ILE A 84 -0.68 17.11 11.78
N THR A 85 -1.58 17.09 12.76
CA THR A 85 -1.83 18.21 13.68
C THR A 85 -1.47 17.93 15.12
N THR A 86 -1.55 16.67 15.54
CA THR A 86 -1.23 16.20 16.91
C THR A 86 -0.55 14.84 16.86
N ASP A 87 -0.35 14.21 18.01
CA ASP A 87 0.13 12.83 18.07
C ASP A 87 -0.87 11.90 17.40
N ILE A 88 -0.33 10.86 16.78
CA ILE A 88 -1.10 9.94 15.93
C ILE A 88 -1.48 8.72 16.74
N ASP A 89 -2.76 8.34 16.67
CA ASP A 89 -3.28 7.12 17.30
C ASP A 89 -4.33 6.47 16.38
N ARG A 90 -4.57 5.18 16.59
CA ARG A 90 -5.60 4.40 15.89
C ARG A 90 -6.76 4.10 16.85
N PRO A 91 -7.84 4.89 16.81
CA PRO A 91 -8.96 4.71 17.74
C PRO A 91 -9.78 3.44 17.48
N THR A 92 -9.83 2.99 16.22
CA THR A 92 -10.64 1.84 15.80
C THR A 92 -9.98 1.11 14.62
N PRO A 93 -10.33 -0.16 14.35
CA PRO A 93 -9.91 -0.87 13.14
C PRO A 93 -10.28 -0.10 11.87
N MET A 94 -9.39 -0.12 10.89
CA MET A 94 -9.53 0.69 9.67
C MET A 94 -10.00 -0.12 8.46
N THR A 95 -9.45 -1.32 8.27
CA THR A 95 -9.67 -2.18 7.10
C THR A 95 -10.24 -3.55 7.45
N LEU A 96 -10.23 -3.88 8.73
CA LEU A 96 -10.53 -5.20 9.26
C LEU A 96 -11.89 -5.74 8.78
N GLU A 97 -12.96 -4.95 8.91
CA GLU A 97 -14.32 -5.41 8.56
C GLU A 97 -14.47 -5.64 7.05
N TRP A 98 -13.86 -4.81 6.21
CA TRP A 98 -13.88 -5.00 4.75
C TRP A 98 -13.09 -6.24 4.33
N THR A 99 -11.94 -6.47 4.95
CA THR A 99 -11.10 -7.65 4.68
C THR A 99 -11.78 -8.94 5.16
N LYS A 100 -12.39 -8.93 6.35
CA LYS A 100 -13.19 -10.05 6.87
C LYS A 100 -14.39 -10.35 5.96
N PHE A 101 -15.09 -9.32 5.52
CA PHE A 101 -16.20 -9.50 4.58
C PHE A 101 -15.72 -10.16 3.28
N ALA A 102 -14.64 -9.67 2.69
CA ALA A 102 -14.06 -10.28 1.50
C ALA A 102 -13.64 -11.74 1.74
N GLN A 103 -12.98 -12.04 2.88
CA GLN A 103 -12.58 -13.41 3.23
C GLN A 103 -13.78 -14.33 3.45
N SER A 104 -14.94 -13.81 3.87
CA SER A 104 -16.15 -14.60 4.02
C SER A 104 -16.78 -15.07 2.70
N LEU A 105 -16.35 -14.53 1.58
CA LEU A 105 -16.87 -14.83 0.25
C LEU A 105 -16.09 -15.93 -0.48
N THR A 106 -14.94 -16.36 0.06
CA THR A 106 -14.02 -17.28 -0.62
C THR A 106 -13.25 -18.15 0.37
N ASP A 107 -12.89 -19.36 -0.06
CA ASP A 107 -11.98 -20.26 0.68
C ASP A 107 -10.50 -19.96 0.40
N LYS A 108 -10.19 -19.13 -0.62
CA LYS A 108 -8.83 -18.69 -0.93
C LYS A 108 -8.38 -17.59 0.04
N PRO A 109 -7.07 -17.48 0.30
CA PRO A 109 -6.59 -16.38 1.15
C PRO A 109 -6.88 -15.02 0.51
N VAL A 110 -7.45 -14.11 1.31
CA VAL A 110 -7.60 -12.69 0.96
C VAL A 110 -6.49 -11.91 1.64
N LYS A 111 -5.79 -11.09 0.86
CA LYS A 111 -4.72 -10.23 1.34
C LYS A 111 -5.26 -8.99 2.03
N GLY A 112 -4.82 -8.72 3.26
CA GLY A 112 -5.00 -7.42 3.90
C GLY A 112 -4.14 -6.36 3.20
N MET A 113 -4.70 -5.17 2.94
CA MET A 113 -4.03 -4.11 2.18
C MET A 113 -3.93 -2.85 3.02
N LEU A 114 -2.71 -2.39 3.29
CA LEU A 114 -2.42 -1.22 4.12
C LEU A 114 -1.46 -0.27 3.42
N THR A 115 -1.49 1.00 3.82
CA THR A 115 -0.46 1.98 3.44
C THR A 115 0.56 2.08 4.56
N GLY A 116 1.83 2.02 4.20
CA GLY A 116 2.95 2.03 5.13
C GLY A 116 3.21 3.40 5.77
N PRO A 117 3.92 3.42 6.91
CA PRO A 117 4.13 4.62 7.70
C PRO A 117 4.93 5.71 6.98
N VAL A 118 5.89 5.33 6.15
CA VAL A 118 6.69 6.30 5.39
C VAL A 118 5.85 6.96 4.30
N THR A 119 5.05 6.19 3.57
CA THR A 119 4.14 6.71 2.55
C THR A 119 3.08 7.62 3.17
N MET A 120 2.48 7.22 4.30
CA MET A 120 1.53 8.06 5.04
C MET A 120 2.16 9.41 5.43
N LEU A 121 3.39 9.39 5.94
CA LEU A 121 4.10 10.60 6.35
C LEU A 121 4.47 11.48 5.16
N MET A 122 5.04 10.89 4.09
CA MET A 122 5.59 11.67 2.96
C MET A 122 4.50 12.28 2.08
N TRP A 123 3.34 11.66 2.00
CA TRP A 123 2.19 12.17 1.24
C TRP A 123 1.19 12.92 2.13
N SER A 124 1.58 13.26 3.36
CA SER A 124 0.88 14.17 4.25
C SER A 124 1.70 15.45 4.47
N PHE A 125 1.08 16.48 5.01
CA PHE A 125 1.78 17.63 5.55
C PHE A 125 2.19 17.35 7.01
N PRO A 126 3.48 17.10 7.28
CA PRO A 126 3.92 16.77 8.64
C PRO A 126 3.89 17.99 9.55
N ARG A 127 3.77 17.76 10.86
CA ARG A 127 4.02 18.81 11.87
C ARG A 127 5.53 19.13 11.93
N ASP A 128 5.85 20.31 12.44
CA ASP A 128 7.23 20.84 12.51
C ASP A 128 7.82 20.87 13.94
N ASP A 129 7.00 20.57 14.95
CA ASP A 129 7.42 20.57 16.37
C ASP A 129 8.07 19.24 16.82
N ILE A 130 7.88 18.15 16.06
CA ILE A 130 8.59 16.88 16.26
C ILE A 130 9.21 16.39 14.96
N SER A 131 10.23 15.53 15.06
CA SER A 131 10.93 15.02 13.89
C SER A 131 10.03 14.12 13.02
N ARG A 132 10.36 14.01 11.73
CA ARG A 132 9.69 13.05 10.83
C ARG A 132 9.86 11.60 11.29
N GLU A 133 11.00 11.26 11.87
CA GLU A 133 11.25 9.96 12.47
C GLU A 133 10.26 9.66 13.60
N GLN A 134 10.00 10.62 14.49
CA GLN A 134 9.03 10.45 15.57
C GLN A 134 7.61 10.26 15.03
N GLN A 135 7.21 11.06 14.02
CA GLN A 135 5.92 10.91 13.35
C GLN A 135 5.78 9.56 12.64
N ALA A 136 6.84 9.09 11.96
CA ALA A 136 6.87 7.77 11.33
C ALA A 136 6.71 6.63 12.34
N ARG A 137 7.31 6.75 13.53
CA ARG A 137 7.16 5.76 14.61
C ARG A 137 5.74 5.73 15.18
N GLN A 138 5.10 6.88 15.34
CA GLN A 138 3.68 6.92 15.76
C GLN A 138 2.78 6.25 14.71
N LEU A 139 2.96 6.56 13.44
CA LEU A 139 2.27 5.90 12.33
C LEU A 139 2.52 4.39 12.30
N ALA A 140 3.76 3.99 12.48
CA ALA A 140 4.13 2.56 12.49
C ALA A 140 3.42 1.79 13.60
N LEU A 141 3.28 2.36 14.78
CA LEU A 141 2.54 1.75 15.90
C LEU A 141 1.04 1.65 15.58
N ALA A 142 0.44 2.71 15.04
CA ALA A 142 -0.96 2.71 14.66
C ALA A 142 -1.27 1.68 13.55
N ILE A 143 -0.40 1.54 12.55
CA ILE A 143 -0.53 0.55 11.48
C ILE A 143 -0.27 -0.86 12.02
N ARG A 144 0.69 -1.03 12.94
CA ARG A 144 0.97 -2.30 13.59
C ARG A 144 -0.26 -2.87 14.30
N ASP A 145 -1.03 -2.04 14.96
CA ASP A 145 -2.25 -2.47 15.63
C ASP A 145 -3.29 -3.01 14.61
N GLU A 146 -3.37 -2.41 13.41
CA GLU A 146 -4.20 -2.95 12.33
C GLU A 146 -3.66 -4.29 11.80
N VAL A 147 -2.35 -4.42 11.65
CA VAL A 147 -1.69 -5.67 11.22
C VAL A 147 -1.98 -6.80 12.19
N VAL A 148 -1.88 -6.56 13.50
CA VAL A 148 -2.18 -7.54 14.54
C VAL A 148 -3.66 -7.93 14.53
N ASP A 149 -4.57 -6.99 14.37
CA ASP A 149 -6.01 -7.26 14.29
C ASP A 149 -6.37 -8.09 13.05
N LEU A 150 -5.75 -7.82 11.91
CA LEU A 150 -5.92 -8.60 10.68
C LEU A 150 -5.46 -10.06 10.89
N GLU A 151 -4.28 -10.27 11.46
CA GLU A 151 -3.80 -11.62 11.79
C GLU A 151 -4.73 -12.33 12.78
N ALA A 152 -5.15 -11.64 13.83
CA ALA A 152 -6.08 -12.19 14.83
C ALA A 152 -7.43 -12.60 14.21
N ALA A 153 -7.85 -11.95 13.13
CA ALA A 153 -9.03 -12.31 12.35
C ALA A 153 -8.79 -13.47 11.36
N GLY A 154 -7.58 -14.01 11.31
CA GLY A 154 -7.23 -15.14 10.44
C GLY A 154 -6.70 -14.77 9.06
N ILE A 155 -6.40 -13.50 8.80
CA ILE A 155 -5.76 -13.05 7.56
C ILE A 155 -4.29 -13.48 7.60
N LYS A 156 -3.86 -14.21 6.57
CA LYS A 156 -2.54 -14.86 6.51
C LYS A 156 -1.51 -14.10 5.68
N ILE A 157 -1.95 -13.14 4.88
CA ILE A 157 -1.10 -12.35 4.00
C ILE A 157 -1.51 -10.89 4.17
N ILE A 158 -0.54 -10.04 4.55
CA ILE A 158 -0.79 -8.61 4.79
C ILE A 158 0.23 -7.81 3.98
N GLN A 159 -0.25 -6.94 3.12
CA GLN A 159 0.58 -6.05 2.32
C GLN A 159 0.57 -4.65 2.91
N ILE A 160 1.77 -4.09 3.08
CA ILE A 160 2.02 -2.75 3.61
C ILE A 160 2.78 -1.98 2.52
N ASP A 161 2.10 -1.09 1.81
CA ASP A 161 2.63 -0.41 0.63
C ASP A 161 3.50 0.78 1.00
N GLU A 162 4.75 0.79 0.53
CA GLU A 162 5.70 1.89 0.74
C GLU A 162 6.08 2.58 -0.58
N ALA A 163 5.06 3.13 -1.24
CA ALA A 163 5.20 3.82 -2.51
C ALA A 163 6.15 5.04 -2.47
N ALA A 164 6.22 5.75 -1.33
CA ALA A 164 7.03 6.95 -1.16
C ALA A 164 8.41 6.70 -0.50
N PHE A 165 8.83 5.45 -0.31
CA PHE A 165 10.07 5.13 0.39
C PHE A 165 11.29 5.83 -0.24
N ARG A 166 11.48 5.71 -1.55
CA ARG A 166 12.57 6.39 -2.27
C ARG A 166 12.31 7.89 -2.46
N GLU A 167 11.06 8.27 -2.69
CA GLU A 167 10.66 9.68 -2.86
C GLU A 167 10.98 10.52 -1.62
N GLY A 168 10.95 9.91 -0.43
CA GLY A 168 11.26 10.55 0.85
C GLY A 168 12.74 10.86 1.08
N LEU A 169 13.66 10.42 0.19
CA LEU A 169 15.10 10.69 0.33
C LEU A 169 15.38 12.19 0.44
N PRO A 170 16.20 12.62 1.42
CA PRO A 170 16.63 14.01 1.52
C PRO A 170 17.41 14.46 0.28
N LEU A 171 17.35 15.75 -0.06
CA LEU A 171 18.10 16.31 -1.19
C LEU A 171 19.62 16.14 -1.05
N ARG A 172 20.13 16.11 0.19
CA ARG A 172 21.56 15.92 0.47
C ARG A 172 21.84 14.45 0.71
N GLN A 173 22.64 13.86 -0.15
CA GLN A 173 23.01 12.44 -0.06
C GLN A 173 23.63 12.06 1.30
N ALA A 174 24.39 12.97 1.93
CA ALA A 174 24.93 12.75 3.27
C ALA A 174 23.88 12.48 4.36
N GLN A 175 22.60 12.77 4.09
CA GLN A 175 21.49 12.54 5.01
C GLN A 175 20.71 11.26 4.68
N TRP A 176 20.99 10.60 3.56
CA TRP A 176 20.22 9.43 3.11
C TRP A 176 20.26 8.29 4.11
N GLN A 177 21.43 7.96 4.62
CA GLN A 177 21.57 6.83 5.55
C GLN A 177 20.73 7.04 6.82
N GLY A 178 20.69 8.25 7.35
CA GLY A 178 19.84 8.58 8.51
C GLY A 178 18.36 8.40 8.22
N TYR A 179 17.90 8.87 7.04
CA TYR A 179 16.54 8.66 6.58
C TYR A 179 16.22 7.17 6.37
N LEU A 180 17.05 6.47 5.61
CA LEU A 180 16.84 5.06 5.28
C LEU A 180 16.77 4.18 6.54
N ASN A 181 17.59 4.48 7.53
CA ASN A 181 17.59 3.75 8.80
C ASN A 181 16.21 3.85 9.49
N TRP A 182 15.73 5.06 9.76
CA TRP A 182 14.45 5.19 10.47
C TRP A 182 13.25 4.79 9.61
N ALA A 183 13.32 4.95 8.28
CA ALA A 183 12.26 4.53 7.37
C ALA A 183 12.12 2.99 7.35
N THR A 184 13.25 2.27 7.28
CA THR A 184 13.30 0.80 7.41
C THR A 184 12.81 0.33 8.78
N GLU A 185 13.27 0.99 9.88
CA GLU A 185 12.79 0.68 11.23
C GLU A 185 11.27 0.88 11.38
N ALA A 186 10.72 1.94 10.79
CA ALA A 186 9.28 2.22 10.84
C ALA A 186 8.48 1.11 10.13
N PHE A 187 8.92 0.63 8.96
CA PHE A 187 8.29 -0.50 8.29
C PHE A 187 8.38 -1.78 9.14
N ARG A 188 9.56 -2.12 9.65
CA ARG A 188 9.74 -3.29 10.53
C ARG A 188 8.89 -3.22 11.79
N LEU A 189 8.73 -2.03 12.35
CA LEU A 189 7.88 -1.82 13.52
C LEU A 189 6.42 -2.10 13.20
N CYS A 190 5.88 -1.64 12.07
CA CYS A 190 4.50 -1.92 11.71
C CYS A 190 4.26 -3.39 11.32
N ALA A 191 5.26 -4.09 10.77
CA ALA A 191 5.21 -5.52 10.49
C ALA A 191 5.46 -6.40 11.72
N SER A 192 5.99 -5.84 12.81
CA SER A 192 6.26 -6.58 14.05
C SER A 192 4.97 -6.93 14.81
N GLY A 193 4.96 -8.04 15.48
CA GLY A 193 3.81 -8.46 16.32
C GLY A 193 2.91 -9.49 15.68
N VAL A 194 3.19 -9.91 14.45
CA VAL A 194 2.61 -11.10 13.82
C VAL A 194 3.54 -12.30 13.96
N ARG A 195 2.98 -13.49 13.76
CA ARG A 195 3.74 -14.74 13.80
C ARG A 195 4.50 -14.95 12.50
N ASP A 196 5.50 -15.83 12.53
CA ASP A 196 6.35 -16.15 11.37
C ASP A 196 5.57 -16.77 10.19
N GLU A 197 4.38 -17.35 10.45
CA GLU A 197 3.52 -17.91 9.40
C GLU A 197 2.69 -16.87 8.65
N THR A 198 2.61 -15.65 9.14
CA THR A 198 1.89 -14.56 8.48
C THR A 198 2.82 -13.86 7.49
N GLN A 199 2.52 -13.97 6.22
CA GLN A 199 3.30 -13.33 5.16
C GLN A 199 3.12 -11.81 5.16
N ILE A 200 4.23 -11.08 5.21
CA ILE A 200 4.27 -9.63 5.05
C ILE A 200 4.75 -9.29 3.63
N HIS A 201 3.88 -8.63 2.89
CA HIS A 201 4.20 -8.13 1.56
C HIS A 201 4.42 -6.61 1.60
N THR A 202 5.19 -6.10 0.65
CA THR A 202 5.28 -4.66 0.36
C THR A 202 5.18 -4.39 -1.13
N HIS A 203 4.84 -3.16 -1.49
CA HIS A 203 4.83 -2.71 -2.87
C HIS A 203 5.53 -1.36 -2.98
N MET A 204 6.32 -1.19 -4.04
CA MET A 204 6.97 0.06 -4.38
C MET A 204 6.63 0.46 -5.81
N CYS A 205 6.02 1.65 -5.95
CA CYS A 205 5.71 2.25 -7.24
C CYS A 205 6.89 3.04 -7.78
N TYR A 206 7.18 2.93 -9.08
CA TYR A 206 8.06 3.84 -9.84
C TYR A 206 9.40 4.20 -9.18
N SER A 207 9.99 3.27 -8.43
CA SER A 207 11.24 3.50 -7.73
C SER A 207 12.43 2.97 -8.52
N GLU A 208 13.54 3.70 -8.53
CA GLU A 208 14.84 3.20 -8.92
C GLU A 208 15.49 2.57 -7.68
N PHE A 209 15.88 1.29 -7.78
CA PHE A 209 16.32 0.53 -6.61
C PHE A 209 17.82 0.60 -6.34
N ASN A 210 18.63 0.96 -7.34
CA ASN A 210 20.09 0.91 -7.25
C ASN A 210 20.67 1.61 -5.98
N ASP A 211 20.03 2.71 -5.56
CA ASP A 211 20.52 3.53 -4.44
C ASP A 211 20.00 3.07 -3.07
N VAL A 212 18.97 2.20 -3.03
CA VAL A 212 18.21 1.89 -1.81
C VAL A 212 17.96 0.39 -1.59
N ILE A 213 18.48 -0.48 -2.47
CA ILE A 213 18.19 -1.92 -2.47
C ILE A 213 18.54 -2.59 -1.12
N GLU A 214 19.66 -2.21 -0.50
CA GLU A 214 20.07 -2.74 0.80
C GLU A 214 19.07 -2.36 1.91
N SER A 215 18.55 -1.15 1.87
CA SER A 215 17.54 -0.68 2.82
C SER A 215 16.17 -1.33 2.59
N ILE A 216 15.85 -1.62 1.32
CA ILE A 216 14.63 -2.37 0.96
C ILE A 216 14.75 -3.81 1.48
N ALA A 217 15.89 -4.47 1.28
CA ALA A 217 16.12 -5.80 1.83
C ALA A 217 16.06 -5.80 3.37
N ALA A 218 16.58 -4.74 4.01
CA ALA A 218 16.53 -4.58 5.45
C ALA A 218 15.12 -4.32 6.01
N MET A 219 14.12 -3.99 5.19
CA MET A 219 12.71 -3.96 5.60
C MET A 219 12.20 -5.36 5.98
N ASP A 220 12.81 -6.40 5.41
CA ASP A 220 12.53 -7.80 5.76
C ASP A 220 11.08 -8.21 5.45
N ALA A 221 10.54 -7.73 4.33
CA ALA A 221 9.25 -8.17 3.82
C ALA A 221 9.43 -9.50 3.07
N ASP A 222 8.55 -10.48 3.30
CA ASP A 222 8.61 -11.80 2.65
C ASP A 222 8.50 -11.71 1.12
N VAL A 223 7.71 -10.77 0.63
CA VAL A 223 7.51 -10.52 -0.80
C VAL A 223 7.53 -9.03 -1.09
N ILE A 224 8.32 -8.62 -2.08
CA ILE A 224 8.22 -7.29 -2.66
C ILE A 224 7.61 -7.34 -4.04
N THR A 225 6.59 -6.53 -4.30
CA THR A 225 6.06 -6.30 -5.65
C THR A 225 6.56 -4.96 -6.18
N ILE A 226 6.99 -4.94 -7.43
CA ILE A 226 7.61 -3.76 -8.06
C ILE A 226 7.07 -3.54 -9.46
N GLU A 227 6.92 -2.27 -9.86
CA GLU A 227 6.53 -1.89 -11.22
C GLU A 227 7.76 -1.98 -12.15
N THR A 228 7.77 -2.93 -13.06
CA THR A 228 8.90 -3.21 -13.96
C THR A 228 8.55 -3.17 -15.45
N SER A 229 7.27 -3.06 -15.77
CA SER A 229 6.80 -3.12 -17.16
C SER A 229 7.33 -1.97 -18.03
N ARG A 230 7.48 -0.77 -17.48
CA ARG A 230 7.97 0.41 -18.20
C ARG A 230 9.47 0.39 -18.49
N SER A 231 10.24 -0.22 -17.61
CA SER A 231 11.70 -0.34 -17.74
C SER A 231 12.13 -1.58 -18.54
N ASP A 232 11.21 -2.34 -19.12
CA ASP A 232 11.50 -3.62 -19.79
C ASP A 232 12.33 -4.57 -18.89
N MET A 233 12.02 -4.58 -17.62
CA MET A 233 12.72 -5.35 -16.55
C MET A 233 14.14 -4.84 -16.21
N GLU A 234 14.55 -3.66 -16.70
CA GLU A 234 15.88 -3.09 -16.33
C GLU A 234 16.01 -2.83 -14.81
N LEU A 235 14.90 -2.50 -14.15
CA LEU A 235 14.90 -2.34 -12.68
C LEU A 235 15.35 -3.59 -11.93
N LEU A 236 15.21 -4.77 -12.53
CA LEU A 236 15.68 -6.03 -11.94
C LEU A 236 17.22 -6.17 -11.96
N GLU A 237 17.95 -5.33 -12.70
CA GLU A 237 19.42 -5.34 -12.66
C GLU A 237 20.00 -5.03 -11.27
N ALA A 238 19.25 -4.26 -10.46
CA ALA A 238 19.64 -4.04 -9.07
C ALA A 238 19.65 -5.35 -8.27
N PHE A 239 18.71 -6.23 -8.53
CA PHE A 239 18.59 -7.54 -7.89
C PHE A 239 19.59 -8.57 -8.43
N GLU A 240 20.06 -8.46 -9.67
CA GLU A 240 21.16 -9.28 -10.19
C GLU A 240 22.50 -8.99 -9.48
N ARG A 241 22.69 -7.74 -9.04
CA ARG A 241 23.92 -7.29 -8.38
C ARG A 241 23.89 -7.45 -6.86
N PHE A 242 22.71 -7.52 -6.31
CA PHE A 242 22.45 -7.69 -4.89
C PHE A 242 21.64 -8.98 -4.70
N ASP A 243 22.18 -9.91 -3.95
CA ASP A 243 21.51 -11.18 -3.60
C ASP A 243 20.34 -10.87 -2.65
N TYR A 244 19.17 -10.57 -3.28
CA TYR A 244 17.98 -10.19 -2.52
C TYR A 244 17.40 -11.43 -1.82
N PRO A 245 17.21 -11.38 -0.49
CA PRO A 245 16.95 -12.60 0.29
C PRO A 245 15.52 -13.14 0.18
N ASN A 246 14.57 -12.35 -0.33
CA ASN A 246 13.13 -12.65 -0.27
C ASN A 246 12.52 -12.69 -1.68
N ASP A 247 11.23 -13.04 -1.76
CA ASP A 247 10.52 -13.19 -3.03
C ASP A 247 10.23 -11.84 -3.72
N ILE A 248 10.26 -11.84 -5.05
CA ILE A 248 10.02 -10.67 -5.90
C ILE A 248 8.87 -10.94 -6.85
N GLY A 249 7.86 -10.05 -6.85
CA GLY A 249 6.75 -10.03 -7.78
C GLY A 249 6.92 -8.93 -8.84
N PRO A 250 7.48 -9.23 -10.04
CA PRO A 250 7.68 -8.22 -11.08
C PRO A 250 6.36 -7.87 -11.76
N GLY A 251 6.05 -6.57 -11.86
CA GLY A 251 4.90 -6.04 -12.57
C GLY A 251 5.10 -6.13 -14.09
N VAL A 252 4.16 -6.72 -14.81
CA VAL A 252 4.22 -6.95 -16.26
C VAL A 252 3.17 -6.17 -17.04
N TYR A 253 2.35 -5.37 -16.36
CA TYR A 253 1.26 -4.60 -16.96
C TYR A 253 1.25 -3.18 -16.40
N ASP A 254 1.37 -2.17 -17.26
CA ASP A 254 1.22 -0.77 -16.88
C ASP A 254 -0.24 -0.33 -17.01
N ILE A 255 -0.95 -0.25 -15.90
CA ILE A 255 -2.36 0.17 -15.86
C ILE A 255 -2.57 1.66 -16.21
N HIS A 256 -1.53 2.47 -16.23
CA HIS A 256 -1.61 3.88 -16.61
C HIS A 256 -1.50 4.08 -18.13
N SER A 257 -1.00 3.08 -18.85
CA SER A 257 -0.97 3.10 -20.30
C SER A 257 -2.37 2.78 -20.87
N PRO A 258 -2.88 3.56 -21.83
CA PRO A 258 -4.13 3.22 -22.51
C PRO A 258 -3.98 1.99 -23.42
N ARG A 259 -2.76 1.54 -23.69
CA ARG A 259 -2.48 0.35 -24.48
C ARG A 259 -2.62 -0.90 -23.63
N VAL A 260 -3.47 -1.82 -24.07
CA VAL A 260 -3.52 -3.17 -23.50
C VAL A 260 -2.40 -3.99 -24.16
N PRO A 261 -1.41 -4.51 -23.40
CA PRO A 261 -0.34 -5.32 -23.94
C PRO A 261 -0.85 -6.68 -24.43
N ASP A 262 -0.15 -7.25 -25.44
CA ASP A 262 -0.39 -8.63 -25.85
C ASP A 262 0.08 -9.62 -24.76
N SER A 263 -0.61 -10.73 -24.62
CA SER A 263 -0.25 -11.77 -23.64
C SER A 263 1.18 -12.29 -23.83
N ARG A 264 1.69 -12.31 -25.07
CA ARG A 264 3.06 -12.72 -25.38
C ARG A 264 4.09 -11.72 -24.84
N GLU A 265 3.76 -10.43 -24.87
CA GLU A 265 4.62 -9.40 -24.26
C GLU A 265 4.76 -9.64 -22.77
N MET A 266 3.65 -9.85 -22.07
CA MET A 266 3.65 -10.15 -20.62
C MET A 266 4.42 -11.44 -20.29
N VAL A 267 4.23 -12.50 -21.09
CA VAL A 267 5.01 -13.75 -20.94
C VAL A 267 6.51 -13.54 -21.16
N ASN A 268 6.89 -12.70 -22.14
CA ASN A 268 8.29 -12.40 -22.39
C ASN A 268 8.92 -11.60 -21.25
N LEU A 269 8.16 -10.65 -20.64
CA LEU A 269 8.61 -9.91 -19.47
C LEU A 269 8.82 -10.84 -18.27
N LEU A 270 7.88 -11.76 -18.02
CA LEU A 270 8.05 -12.78 -16.97
C LEU A 270 9.26 -13.68 -17.19
N ARG A 271 9.52 -14.10 -18.44
CA ARG A 271 10.73 -14.89 -18.77
C ARG A 271 12.02 -14.11 -18.54
N LYS A 272 12.03 -12.81 -18.89
CA LYS A 272 13.17 -11.93 -18.60
C LYS A 272 13.39 -11.79 -17.09
N ALA A 273 12.31 -11.59 -16.33
CA ALA A 273 12.37 -11.54 -14.87
C ALA A 273 12.96 -12.82 -14.29
N ALA A 274 12.43 -13.99 -14.67
CA ALA A 274 12.90 -15.29 -14.19
C ALA A 274 14.37 -15.66 -14.58
N GLN A 275 14.99 -14.88 -15.45
CA GLN A 275 16.43 -15.01 -15.79
C GLN A 275 17.32 -14.11 -14.93
N ARG A 276 16.73 -13.12 -14.23
CA ARG A 276 17.45 -12.08 -13.48
C ARG A 276 17.33 -12.21 -11.97
N ILE A 277 16.33 -12.96 -11.51
CA ILE A 277 16.02 -13.24 -10.10
C ILE A 277 16.05 -14.74 -9.81
#